data_7a41b29af6a66afe1c3f27b5a2ea4ac5
#
_entry.id   7a41b29af6a66afe1c3f27b5a2ea4ac5
#
_cell.length_a   1.000
_cell.length_b   1.000
_cell.length_c   1.000
_cell.angle_alpha   90.00
_cell.angle_beta   90.00
_cell.angle_gamma   90.00
#
_symmetry.space_group_name_H-M   'P 1'
#
loop_
_entity.id
_entity.type
_entity.pdbx_description
1 polymer ?
#
loop_
_entity_poly.entity_id
_entity_poly.type
_entity_poly.pdbx_seq_one_letter_code
_entity_poly.pdbx_strand_id
1 'polypeptide(L)'
;MNSELELCLKHLKALVACDTSNPPKQIQASGLLDYLNSLSYLSPSMTDLGDGSFNILLKKGDPQYLFNVHLDTVPAGDGWQTDPWTLAIKNDQALGLGACDIKGAAACLLTLIEQGLENYAVLFSTDEEAGQSRCIKEFLNTQPNYAGVIVSEPTNNLGVTCHRGIYTGTQTFSGISGHSSDHRAMQDNAIHKLTHWCHAALESAMLFDDEMIGPLKGLAFNLGLIEGGVKPNIIADSASVKFGFRPLPGQSVETILEAINTQSIDKESCFTPGFVAP
;
A
#
# COMPACT_ATOMS: atom_id res chain seq x y z
N MET A 1 26.85 22.58 8.34
CA MET A 1 25.59 21.79 8.41
C MET A 1 25.20 21.71 9.88
N ASN A 2 23.93 21.68 10.23
CA ASN A 2 23.53 21.50 11.63
C ASN A 2 23.95 20.08 12.07
N SER A 3 24.51 19.91 13.27
CA SER A 3 24.97 18.62 13.81
C SER A 3 23.85 17.55 13.84
N GLU A 4 22.61 17.97 14.03
CA GLU A 4 21.43 17.10 13.98
C GLU A 4 21.18 16.55 12.58
N LEU A 5 21.27 17.40 11.54
CA LEU A 5 21.11 16.98 10.15
C LEU A 5 22.22 16.00 9.74
N GLU A 6 23.46 16.24 10.17
CA GLU A 6 24.58 15.32 9.88
C GLU A 6 24.34 13.94 10.51
N LEU A 7 23.82 13.91 11.74
CA LEU A 7 23.48 12.67 12.42
C LEU A 7 22.31 11.94 11.74
N CYS A 8 21.27 12.68 11.36
CA CYS A 8 20.13 12.12 10.63
C CYS A 8 20.57 11.54 9.28
N LEU A 9 21.41 12.25 8.52
CA LEU A 9 21.95 11.76 7.26
C LEU A 9 22.86 10.54 7.43
N LYS A 10 23.59 10.44 8.55
CA LYS A 10 24.38 9.24 8.89
C LYS A 10 23.46 8.02 9.03
N HIS A 11 22.36 8.15 9.79
CA HIS A 11 21.37 7.07 9.94
C HIS A 11 20.69 6.74 8.62
N LEU A 12 20.23 7.76 7.89
CA LEU A 12 19.58 7.57 6.60
C LEU A 12 20.49 6.86 5.60
N LYS A 13 21.76 7.22 5.54
CA LYS A 13 22.76 6.57 4.69
C LYS A 13 22.90 5.08 5.01
N ALA A 14 22.96 4.73 6.31
CA ALA A 14 23.07 3.34 6.74
C ALA A 14 21.78 2.55 6.39
N LEU A 15 20.60 3.13 6.63
CA LEU A 15 19.34 2.49 6.31
C LEU A 15 19.12 2.30 4.79
N VAL A 16 19.48 3.29 3.97
CA VAL A 16 19.39 3.20 2.51
C VAL A 16 20.33 2.12 1.97
N ALA A 17 21.53 1.95 2.57
CA ALA A 17 22.48 0.91 2.17
C ALA A 17 21.99 -0.53 2.44
N CYS A 18 20.95 -0.71 3.26
CA CYS A 18 20.31 -1.99 3.49
C CYS A 18 19.28 -2.25 2.38
N ASP A 19 19.50 -3.29 1.55
CA ASP A 19 18.48 -3.75 0.60
C ASP A 19 17.37 -4.48 1.34
N THR A 20 16.31 -3.75 1.62
CA THR A 20 15.12 -4.24 2.31
C THR A 20 13.93 -4.42 1.37
N SER A 21 14.19 -4.67 0.09
CA SER A 21 13.15 -4.86 -0.92
C SER A 21 12.16 -5.96 -0.55
N ASN A 22 10.86 -5.70 -0.80
CA ASN A 22 9.78 -6.63 -0.52
C ASN A 22 8.70 -6.55 -1.61
N PRO A 23 8.53 -7.54 -2.49
CA PRO A 23 9.33 -8.76 -2.65
C PRO A 23 10.67 -8.53 -3.39
N PRO A 24 11.64 -9.47 -3.26
CA PRO A 24 11.68 -10.57 -2.31
C PRO A 24 12.03 -10.06 -0.89
N LYS A 25 11.62 -10.80 0.15
CA LYS A 25 11.93 -10.42 1.54
C LYS A 25 13.39 -10.74 1.85
N GLN A 26 14.23 -9.71 1.92
CA GLN A 26 15.69 -9.86 2.12
C GLN A 26 16.18 -9.28 3.46
N ILE A 27 15.30 -9.08 4.42
CA ILE A 27 15.61 -8.38 5.67
C ILE A 27 16.82 -8.98 6.41
N GLN A 28 16.92 -10.30 6.53
CA GLN A 28 18.06 -10.95 7.19
C GLN A 28 19.39 -10.71 6.48
N ALA A 29 19.38 -10.73 5.15
CA ALA A 29 20.59 -10.55 4.35
C ALA A 29 20.95 -9.08 4.10
N SER A 30 20.05 -8.15 4.43
CA SER A 30 20.17 -6.72 4.11
C SER A 30 21.20 -5.97 4.96
N GLY A 31 21.62 -6.54 6.10
CA GLY A 31 22.43 -5.85 7.10
C GLY A 31 21.64 -4.91 8.03
N LEU A 32 20.32 -4.78 7.86
CA LEU A 32 19.47 -3.92 8.68
C LEU A 32 19.53 -4.30 10.16
N LEU A 33 19.37 -5.59 10.47
CA LEU A 33 19.37 -6.07 11.85
C LEU A 33 20.74 -5.87 12.50
N ASP A 34 21.82 -6.11 11.77
CA ASP A 34 23.20 -5.86 12.24
C ASP A 34 23.43 -4.38 12.52
N TYR A 35 22.94 -3.52 11.62
CA TYR A 35 23.04 -2.08 11.82
C TYR A 35 22.34 -1.64 13.11
N LEU A 36 21.08 -2.01 13.32
CA LEU A 36 20.33 -1.64 14.51
C LEU A 36 20.97 -2.20 15.80
N ASN A 37 21.48 -3.43 15.77
CA ASN A 37 22.19 -4.04 16.88
C ASN A 37 23.55 -3.37 17.18
N SER A 38 24.17 -2.76 16.18
CA SER A 38 25.46 -2.06 16.35
C SER A 38 25.33 -0.73 17.11
N LEU A 39 24.11 -0.18 17.20
CA LEU A 39 23.84 1.10 17.87
C LEU A 39 23.75 0.86 19.39
N SER A 40 24.85 1.09 20.11
CA SER A 40 25.00 0.74 21.53
C SER A 40 24.03 1.44 22.51
N TYR A 41 23.36 2.49 22.05
CA TYR A 41 22.32 3.19 22.81
C TYR A 41 20.92 2.60 22.62
N LEU A 42 20.75 1.62 21.72
CA LEU A 42 19.52 0.89 21.51
C LEU A 42 19.51 -0.45 22.25
N SER A 43 18.31 -0.91 22.54
CA SER A 43 18.05 -2.26 23.03
C SER A 43 16.86 -2.82 22.24
N PRO A 44 17.06 -3.19 20.97
CA PRO A 44 15.97 -3.63 20.11
C PRO A 44 15.42 -4.99 20.56
N SER A 45 14.11 -5.08 20.70
CA SER A 45 13.39 -6.36 20.83
C SER A 45 12.94 -6.80 19.45
N MET A 46 13.53 -7.88 18.96
CA MET A 46 13.26 -8.40 17.60
C MET A 46 12.37 -9.63 17.64
N THR A 47 11.35 -9.65 16.82
CA THR A 47 10.46 -10.81 16.63
C THR A 47 10.52 -11.22 15.17
N ASP A 48 11.05 -12.40 14.90
CA ASP A 48 11.04 -13.05 13.58
C ASP A 48 9.67 -13.71 13.37
N LEU A 49 8.98 -13.36 12.28
CA LEU A 49 7.69 -13.93 11.93
C LEU A 49 7.80 -15.25 11.17
N GLY A 50 9.01 -15.74 10.90
CA GLY A 50 9.29 -17.02 10.24
C GLY A 50 9.08 -17.02 8.72
N ASP A 51 8.76 -15.86 8.12
CA ASP A 51 8.54 -15.71 6.66
C ASP A 51 9.47 -14.67 6.04
N GLY A 52 10.52 -14.28 6.77
CA GLY A 52 11.46 -13.24 6.38
C GLY A 52 11.04 -11.82 6.82
N SER A 53 9.88 -11.68 7.48
CA SER A 53 9.44 -10.41 8.07
C SER A 53 9.82 -10.32 9.54
N PHE A 54 10.06 -9.10 10.02
CA PHE A 54 10.49 -8.83 11.40
C PHE A 54 9.70 -7.66 11.99
N ASN A 55 9.36 -7.79 13.28
CA ASN A 55 9.04 -6.66 14.15
C ASN A 55 10.26 -6.31 14.98
N ILE A 56 10.60 -5.04 15.01
CA ILE A 56 11.72 -4.52 15.80
C ILE A 56 11.19 -3.40 16.68
N LEU A 57 11.00 -3.68 17.97
CA LEU A 57 10.49 -2.71 18.92
C LEU A 57 11.67 -2.05 19.67
N LEU A 58 11.74 -0.74 19.59
CA LEU A 58 12.59 0.10 20.42
C LEU A 58 11.73 0.78 21.47
N LYS A 59 11.95 0.50 22.75
CA LYS A 59 11.14 1.10 23.82
C LYS A 59 12.02 1.49 25.00
N LYS A 60 11.79 2.71 25.52
CA LYS A 60 12.37 3.20 26.76
C LYS A 60 11.34 4.01 27.54
N GLY A 61 11.32 3.90 28.86
CA GLY A 61 10.37 4.61 29.71
C GLY A 61 8.95 4.04 29.64
N ASP A 62 7.96 4.91 29.83
CA ASP A 62 6.52 4.60 29.75
C ASP A 62 5.83 5.52 28.73
N PRO A 63 6.06 5.31 27.42
CA PRO A 63 5.52 6.16 26.36
C PRO A 63 4.03 5.93 26.19
N GLN A 64 3.28 7.02 26.04
CA GLN A 64 1.85 6.99 25.75
C GLN A 64 1.55 6.75 24.26
N TYR A 65 2.49 7.09 23.37
CA TYR A 65 2.33 6.97 21.93
C TYR A 65 3.36 6.03 21.33
N LEU A 66 2.94 5.31 20.30
CA LEU A 66 3.81 4.45 19.50
C LEU A 66 4.06 5.12 18.14
N PHE A 67 5.32 5.21 17.73
CA PHE A 67 5.67 5.49 16.35
C PHE A 67 5.75 4.19 15.57
N ASN A 68 5.04 4.08 14.46
CA ASN A 68 5.16 2.95 13.54
C ASN A 68 5.80 3.43 12.23
N VAL A 69 6.84 2.71 11.82
CA VAL A 69 7.61 3.00 10.61
C VAL A 69 7.94 1.67 9.93
N HIS A 70 7.60 1.52 8.66
CA HIS A 70 8.10 0.37 7.92
C HIS A 70 9.53 0.61 7.40
N LEU A 71 10.32 -0.45 7.32
CA LEU A 71 11.69 -0.39 6.82
C LEU A 71 11.90 -1.18 5.54
N ASP A 72 10.91 -1.96 5.11
CA ASP A 72 10.91 -2.54 3.77
C ASP A 72 10.62 -1.48 2.70
N THR A 73 10.98 -1.77 1.48
CA THR A 73 10.80 -0.90 0.32
C THR A 73 10.27 -1.72 -0.86
N VAL A 74 9.62 -1.07 -1.81
CA VAL A 74 9.42 -1.67 -3.13
C VAL A 74 10.76 -2.05 -3.76
N PRO A 75 10.80 -3.03 -4.70
CA PRO A 75 11.99 -3.28 -5.49
C PRO A 75 12.45 -2.05 -6.27
N ALA A 76 13.75 -1.88 -6.43
CA ALA A 76 14.27 -0.81 -7.28
C ALA A 76 13.79 -1.01 -8.73
N GLY A 77 12.98 -0.06 -9.23
CA GLY A 77 12.54 -0.04 -10.60
C GLY A 77 13.64 0.43 -11.57
N ASP A 78 13.36 0.31 -12.86
CA ASP A 78 14.21 0.87 -13.90
C ASP A 78 14.21 2.41 -13.87
N GLY A 79 15.29 3.03 -14.33
CA GLY A 79 15.37 4.47 -14.50
C GLY A 79 16.07 5.24 -13.38
N TRP A 80 16.61 4.57 -12.36
CA TRP A 80 17.49 5.22 -11.39
C TRP A 80 18.72 5.81 -12.08
N GLN A 81 19.02 7.08 -11.78
CA GLN A 81 20.22 7.77 -12.29
C GLN A 81 21.40 7.70 -11.31
N THR A 82 21.17 7.20 -10.12
CA THR A 82 22.14 6.94 -9.05
C THR A 82 21.92 5.52 -8.56
N ASP A 83 22.88 4.96 -7.84
CA ASP A 83 22.68 3.68 -7.17
C ASP A 83 21.58 3.83 -6.11
N PRO A 84 20.46 3.07 -6.17
CA PRO A 84 19.35 3.16 -5.24
C PRO A 84 19.73 2.87 -3.78
N TRP A 85 20.77 2.10 -3.53
CA TRP A 85 21.26 1.76 -2.20
C TRP A 85 22.40 2.65 -1.71
N THR A 86 22.77 3.68 -2.47
CA THR A 86 23.77 4.66 -2.07
C THR A 86 23.12 6.03 -1.92
N LEU A 87 23.01 6.52 -0.67
CA LEU A 87 22.43 7.84 -0.41
C LEU A 87 23.24 8.94 -1.09
N ALA A 88 22.62 9.63 -2.05
CA ALA A 88 23.19 10.79 -2.73
C ALA A 88 22.51 12.09 -2.26
N ILE A 89 23.30 13.13 -2.01
CA ILE A 89 22.78 14.46 -1.69
C ILE A 89 22.95 15.35 -2.91
N LYS A 90 21.85 15.86 -3.44
CA LYS A 90 21.84 16.73 -4.62
C LYS A 90 20.76 17.80 -4.49
N ASN A 91 21.13 19.07 -4.64
CA ASN A 91 20.19 20.21 -4.57
C ASN A 91 19.32 20.19 -3.29
N ASP A 92 19.95 19.98 -2.12
CA ASP A 92 19.30 19.88 -0.81
C ASP A 92 18.30 18.72 -0.67
N GLN A 93 18.37 17.74 -1.57
CA GLN A 93 17.56 16.52 -1.54
C GLN A 93 18.43 15.30 -1.24
N ALA A 94 17.93 14.40 -0.40
CA ALA A 94 18.52 13.09 -0.13
C ALA A 94 17.85 12.05 -1.06
N LEU A 95 18.63 11.46 -1.96
CA LEU A 95 18.16 10.51 -2.98
C LEU A 95 18.65 9.11 -2.64
N GLY A 96 17.73 8.16 -2.54
CA GLY A 96 18.00 6.75 -2.27
C GLY A 96 16.69 5.98 -2.13
N LEU A 97 16.71 4.67 -2.36
CA LEU A 97 15.52 3.84 -2.26
C LEU A 97 14.98 3.82 -0.82
N GLY A 98 13.69 4.15 -0.68
CA GLY A 98 13.06 4.27 0.64
C GLY A 98 13.44 5.55 1.41
N ALA A 99 14.24 6.48 0.86
CA ALA A 99 14.64 7.69 1.60
C ALA A 99 13.45 8.56 2.01
N CYS A 100 12.40 8.64 1.17
CA CYS A 100 11.16 9.34 1.49
C CYS A 100 10.15 8.40 2.14
N ASP A 101 10.01 7.20 1.64
CA ASP A 101 9.06 6.18 2.03
C ASP A 101 9.78 4.93 2.55
N ILE A 102 10.02 4.77 3.89
CA ILE A 102 9.98 5.84 4.90
C ILE A 102 11.21 5.79 5.83
N LYS A 103 12.37 5.35 5.28
CA LYS A 103 13.66 5.28 6.02
C LYS A 103 14.09 6.67 6.56
N GLY A 104 13.63 7.76 5.93
CA GLY A 104 13.85 9.12 6.42
C GLY A 104 13.23 9.37 7.80
N ALA A 105 11.99 8.96 8.00
CA ALA A 105 11.33 9.05 9.30
C ALA A 105 12.04 8.19 10.35
N ALA A 106 12.48 6.96 9.99
CA ALA A 106 13.28 6.11 10.85
C ALA A 106 14.59 6.79 11.25
N ALA A 107 15.30 7.41 10.31
CA ALA A 107 16.53 8.14 10.57
C ALA A 107 16.34 9.32 11.55
N CYS A 108 15.23 10.07 11.42
CA CYS A 108 14.88 11.12 12.36
C CYS A 108 14.65 10.57 13.78
N LEU A 109 13.89 9.49 13.93
CA LEU A 109 13.64 8.87 15.23
C LEU A 109 14.93 8.32 15.86
N LEU A 110 15.77 7.64 15.08
CA LEU A 110 17.06 7.17 15.57
C LEU A 110 17.96 8.33 16.03
N THR A 111 17.93 9.46 15.32
CA THR A 111 18.65 10.67 15.70
C THR A 111 18.19 11.21 17.05
N LEU A 112 16.89 11.32 17.28
CA LEU A 112 16.35 11.79 18.55
C LEU A 112 16.73 10.85 19.71
N ILE A 113 16.71 9.54 19.47
CA ILE A 113 17.10 8.55 20.47
C ILE A 113 18.61 8.66 20.77
N GLU A 114 19.48 8.78 19.75
CA GLU A 114 20.94 8.97 19.94
C GLU A 114 21.23 10.26 20.68
N GLN A 115 20.42 11.31 20.53
CA GLN A 115 20.52 12.57 21.27
C GLN A 115 19.96 12.53 22.70
N GLY A 116 19.49 11.37 23.16
CA GLY A 116 19.09 11.16 24.55
C GLY A 116 17.57 11.28 24.81
N LEU A 117 16.72 11.01 23.83
CA LEU A 117 15.30 10.84 24.07
C LEU A 117 15.07 9.68 25.04
N GLU A 118 14.45 9.94 26.20
CA GLU A 118 14.33 8.97 27.30
C GLU A 118 12.98 8.26 27.38
N ASN A 119 11.97 8.78 26.70
CA ASN A 119 10.60 8.22 26.74
C ASN A 119 10.05 8.04 25.32
N TYR A 120 10.15 6.82 24.79
CA TYR A 120 9.74 6.52 23.41
C TYR A 120 9.31 5.07 23.23
N ALA A 121 8.44 4.84 22.25
CA ALA A 121 8.21 3.54 21.62
C ALA A 121 8.21 3.71 20.10
N VAL A 122 9.04 2.94 19.43
CA VAL A 122 9.12 2.88 17.96
C VAL A 122 9.02 1.42 17.54
N LEU A 123 8.05 1.11 16.72
CA LEU A 123 7.91 -0.19 16.09
C LEU A 123 8.35 -0.07 14.62
N PHE A 124 9.44 -0.73 14.28
CA PHE A 124 9.80 -0.96 12.89
C PHE A 124 9.17 -2.25 12.39
N SER A 125 8.39 -2.17 11.31
CA SER A 125 7.82 -3.31 10.58
C SER A 125 8.54 -3.49 9.26
N THR A 126 8.47 -4.69 8.66
CA THR A 126 9.23 -5.01 7.44
C THR A 126 8.41 -5.76 6.39
N ASP A 127 7.10 -5.50 6.33
CA ASP A 127 6.17 -6.17 5.41
C ASP A 127 5.01 -5.29 4.92
N GLU A 128 5.21 -3.97 4.95
CA GLU A 128 4.18 -3.02 4.49
C GLU A 128 4.02 -3.08 2.98
N GLU A 129 5.12 -2.98 2.23
CA GLU A 129 5.17 -2.88 0.77
C GLU A 129 4.66 -4.14 0.05
N ALA A 130 4.62 -5.28 0.72
CA ALA A 130 3.99 -6.49 0.20
C ALA A 130 2.47 -6.54 0.45
N GLY A 131 1.89 -5.54 1.12
CA GLY A 131 0.46 -5.43 1.39
C GLY A 131 -0.10 -6.50 2.33
N GLN A 132 0.74 -7.18 3.12
CA GLN A 132 0.30 -8.26 4.02
C GLN A 132 0.06 -7.78 5.45
N SER A 133 0.85 -6.81 5.92
CA SER A 133 0.77 -6.21 7.27
C SER A 133 0.73 -7.25 8.40
N ARG A 134 1.43 -8.38 8.25
CA ARG A 134 1.53 -9.42 9.28
C ARG A 134 2.27 -8.91 10.50
N CYS A 135 3.30 -8.10 10.30
CA CYS A 135 4.05 -7.46 11.38
C CYS A 135 3.12 -6.74 12.35
N ILE A 136 2.22 -5.93 11.83
CA ILE A 136 1.26 -5.18 12.65
C ILE A 136 0.27 -6.12 13.35
N LYS A 137 -0.26 -7.12 12.63
CA LYS A 137 -1.19 -8.11 13.21
C LYS A 137 -0.56 -8.87 14.38
N GLU A 138 0.68 -9.35 14.21
CA GLU A 138 1.40 -10.05 15.26
C GLU A 138 1.74 -9.14 16.44
N PHE A 139 2.10 -7.88 16.18
CA PHE A 139 2.32 -6.92 17.24
C PHE A 139 1.05 -6.66 18.06
N LEU A 140 -0.10 -6.52 17.41
CA LEU A 140 -1.39 -6.31 18.09
C LEU A 140 -1.81 -7.52 18.94
N ASN A 141 -1.40 -8.75 18.59
CA ASN A 141 -1.63 -9.93 19.40
C ASN A 141 -0.93 -9.85 20.79
N THR A 142 0.08 -9.01 20.95
CA THR A 142 0.72 -8.75 22.25
C THR A 142 -0.11 -7.83 23.15
N GLN A 143 -1.25 -7.35 22.69
CA GLN A 143 -2.16 -6.42 23.38
C GLN A 143 -1.44 -5.15 23.88
N PRO A 144 -0.76 -4.41 23.00
CA PRO A 144 -0.03 -3.20 23.41
C PRO A 144 -0.99 -2.14 23.93
N ASN A 145 -0.57 -1.44 24.99
CA ASN A 145 -1.37 -0.39 25.61
C ASN A 145 -0.75 0.99 25.33
N TYR A 146 -1.15 1.61 24.21
CA TYR A 146 -0.78 2.97 23.85
C TYR A 146 -2.03 3.83 23.68
N ALA A 147 -1.95 5.12 24.04
CA ALA A 147 -3.05 6.06 23.85
C ALA A 147 -3.29 6.39 22.37
N GLY A 148 -2.28 6.21 21.54
CA GLY A 148 -2.37 6.40 20.09
C GLY A 148 -1.13 5.94 19.36
N VAL A 149 -1.24 5.86 18.03
CA VAL A 149 -0.16 5.48 17.13
C VAL A 149 0.07 6.60 16.12
N ILE A 150 1.33 6.93 15.88
CA ILE A 150 1.77 7.85 14.83
C ILE A 150 2.42 7.00 13.74
N VAL A 151 1.74 6.85 12.62
CA VAL A 151 2.26 6.20 11.42
C VAL A 151 3.04 7.25 10.63
N SER A 152 4.32 6.98 10.38
CA SER A 152 5.24 8.00 9.88
C SER A 152 5.31 8.06 8.35
N GLU A 153 4.20 7.80 7.67
CA GLU A 153 4.09 7.88 6.21
C GLU A 153 4.34 9.29 5.65
N PRO A 154 4.85 9.44 4.41
CA PRO A 154 5.18 10.74 3.83
C PRO A 154 3.93 11.55 3.50
N THR A 155 3.61 12.53 4.32
CA THR A 155 2.41 13.39 4.23
C THR A 155 2.76 14.87 4.01
N ASN A 156 3.96 15.18 3.50
CA ASN A 156 4.48 16.56 3.40
C ASN A 156 4.47 17.30 4.75
N ASN A 157 4.79 16.61 5.85
CA ASN A 157 4.76 17.13 7.22
C ASN A 157 3.37 17.63 7.69
N LEU A 158 2.30 17.15 7.08
CA LEU A 158 0.95 17.43 7.51
C LEU A 158 0.42 16.30 8.40
N GLY A 159 -0.27 16.65 9.48
CA GLY A 159 -0.98 15.65 10.28
C GLY A 159 -2.20 15.14 9.52
N VAL A 160 -2.20 13.84 9.19
CA VAL A 160 -3.31 13.14 8.54
C VAL A 160 -3.96 12.22 9.55
N THR A 161 -5.27 12.35 9.74
CA THR A 161 -6.03 11.59 10.76
C THR A 161 -6.90 10.50 10.16
N CYS A 162 -7.04 10.46 8.84
CA CYS A 162 -7.78 9.41 8.14
C CYS A 162 -7.33 9.33 6.68
N HIS A 163 -7.52 8.16 6.08
CA HIS A 163 -7.34 7.93 4.64
C HIS A 163 -8.47 7.06 4.10
N ARG A 164 -8.54 6.95 2.78
CA ARG A 164 -9.51 6.06 2.13
C ARG A 164 -9.07 4.62 2.27
N GLY A 165 -10.03 3.71 2.36
CA GLY A 165 -9.79 2.29 2.20
C GLY A 165 -9.36 1.93 0.77
N ILE A 166 -9.01 0.67 0.56
CA ILE A 166 -8.62 0.11 -0.75
C ILE A 166 -9.48 -1.10 -1.03
N TYR A 167 -10.05 -1.15 -2.22
CA TYR A 167 -10.69 -2.34 -2.74
C TYR A 167 -10.33 -2.54 -4.20
N THR A 168 -10.02 -3.77 -4.60
CA THR A 168 -9.84 -4.16 -6.00
C THR A 168 -10.67 -5.40 -6.32
N GLY A 169 -11.05 -5.55 -7.58
CA GLY A 169 -11.79 -6.71 -8.03
C GLY A 169 -11.65 -6.93 -9.52
N THR A 170 -12.05 -8.12 -9.95
CA THR A 170 -12.14 -8.48 -11.38
C THR A 170 -13.54 -8.96 -11.67
N GLN A 171 -14.16 -8.38 -12.69
CA GLN A 171 -15.44 -8.82 -13.23
C GLN A 171 -15.21 -9.47 -14.58
N THR A 172 -15.72 -10.69 -14.77
CA THR A 172 -15.60 -11.45 -16.02
C THR A 172 -16.95 -11.69 -16.65
N PHE A 173 -16.97 -11.72 -17.97
CA PHE A 173 -18.18 -11.90 -18.78
C PHE A 173 -17.95 -13.00 -19.79
N SER A 174 -18.95 -13.84 -19.99
CA SER A 174 -18.94 -14.90 -20.98
C SER A 174 -19.83 -14.55 -22.18
N GLY A 175 -19.39 -14.97 -23.36
CA GLY A 175 -20.11 -14.84 -24.61
C GLY A 175 -20.11 -16.16 -25.38
N ILE A 176 -20.65 -16.13 -26.60
CA ILE A 176 -20.62 -17.28 -27.48
C ILE A 176 -19.96 -16.87 -28.80
N SER A 177 -18.81 -17.43 -29.09
CA SER A 177 -18.05 -17.11 -30.30
C SER A 177 -18.87 -17.36 -31.59
N GLY A 178 -18.63 -16.53 -32.59
CA GLY A 178 -19.30 -16.60 -33.89
C GLY A 178 -18.83 -15.49 -34.82
N HIS A 179 -19.34 -15.47 -36.03
CA HIS A 179 -19.03 -14.40 -36.97
C HIS A 179 -19.85 -13.14 -36.65
N SER A 180 -19.24 -11.96 -36.78
CA SER A 180 -19.86 -10.67 -36.41
C SER A 180 -21.14 -10.31 -37.21
N SER A 181 -21.36 -10.98 -38.33
CA SER A 181 -22.62 -10.84 -39.10
C SER A 181 -23.79 -11.70 -38.57
N ASP A 182 -23.55 -12.53 -37.55
CA ASP A 182 -24.59 -13.29 -36.88
C ASP A 182 -25.52 -12.34 -36.10
N HIS A 183 -26.86 -12.54 -36.20
CA HIS A 183 -27.84 -11.74 -35.47
C HIS A 183 -27.67 -11.79 -33.95
N ARG A 184 -26.96 -12.80 -33.41
CA ARG A 184 -26.63 -12.96 -31.99
C ARG A 184 -25.52 -12.02 -31.50
N ALA A 185 -24.82 -11.35 -32.43
CA ALA A 185 -23.65 -10.55 -32.07
C ALA A 185 -23.95 -9.48 -31.01
N MET A 186 -25.15 -8.96 -30.95
CA MET A 186 -25.54 -7.97 -29.94
C MET A 186 -25.79 -8.56 -28.55
N GLN A 187 -26.25 -9.83 -28.47
CA GLN A 187 -26.61 -10.49 -27.21
C GLN A 187 -25.45 -11.35 -26.65
N ASP A 188 -24.77 -12.08 -27.52
CA ASP A 188 -23.80 -13.11 -27.14
C ASP A 188 -22.38 -12.58 -26.98
N ASN A 189 -22.15 -11.29 -27.19
CA ASN A 189 -20.80 -10.69 -27.15
C ASN A 189 -20.41 -10.29 -25.73
N ALA A 190 -19.37 -10.95 -25.18
CA ALA A 190 -18.84 -10.66 -23.85
C ALA A 190 -18.36 -9.21 -23.68
N ILE A 191 -17.79 -8.59 -24.75
CA ILE A 191 -17.35 -7.18 -24.71
C ILE A 191 -18.55 -6.24 -24.59
N HIS A 192 -19.68 -6.52 -25.27
CA HIS A 192 -20.88 -5.70 -25.13
C HIS A 192 -21.42 -5.76 -23.70
N LYS A 193 -21.51 -6.94 -23.11
CA LYS A 193 -21.91 -7.13 -21.71
C LYS A 193 -21.00 -6.37 -20.76
N LEU A 194 -19.67 -6.48 -20.93
CA LEU A 194 -18.68 -5.73 -20.16
C LEU A 194 -18.89 -4.22 -20.30
N THR A 195 -19.09 -3.72 -21.51
CA THR A 195 -19.26 -2.29 -21.77
C THR A 195 -20.49 -1.74 -21.03
N HIS A 196 -21.60 -2.47 -21.05
CA HIS A 196 -22.80 -2.11 -20.29
C HIS A 196 -22.54 -2.09 -18.78
N TRP A 197 -21.86 -3.10 -18.26
CA TRP A 197 -21.50 -3.14 -16.84
C TRP A 197 -20.59 -1.97 -16.46
N CYS A 198 -19.57 -1.68 -17.26
CA CYS A 198 -18.65 -0.56 -16.99
C CYS A 198 -19.39 0.78 -16.93
N HIS A 199 -20.30 1.00 -17.86
CA HIS A 199 -21.13 2.23 -17.86
C HIS A 199 -21.98 2.32 -16.59
N ALA A 200 -22.70 1.26 -16.25
CA ALA A 200 -23.54 1.21 -15.06
C ALA A 200 -22.73 1.34 -13.76
N ALA A 201 -21.54 0.74 -13.69
CA ALA A 201 -20.65 0.84 -12.54
C ALA A 201 -20.15 2.29 -12.32
N LEU A 202 -19.81 3.00 -13.40
CA LEU A 202 -19.44 4.41 -13.33
C LEU A 202 -20.60 5.28 -12.84
N GLU A 203 -21.82 5.08 -13.34
CA GLU A 203 -23.01 5.80 -12.87
C GLU A 203 -23.32 5.49 -11.40
N SER A 204 -23.19 4.22 -11.00
CA SER A 204 -23.41 3.81 -9.60
C SER A 204 -22.38 4.43 -8.65
N ALA A 205 -21.12 4.57 -9.08
CA ALA A 205 -20.09 5.23 -8.27
C ALA A 205 -20.42 6.69 -7.96
N MET A 206 -21.09 7.41 -8.89
CA MET A 206 -21.52 8.79 -8.70
C MET A 206 -22.59 8.94 -7.60
N LEU A 207 -23.30 7.87 -7.24
CA LEU A 207 -24.29 7.93 -6.14
C LEU A 207 -23.65 8.24 -4.79
N PHE A 208 -22.32 8.06 -4.66
CA PHE A 208 -21.55 8.32 -3.45
C PHE A 208 -20.82 9.68 -3.47
N ASP A 209 -20.98 10.50 -4.52
CA ASP A 209 -20.21 11.74 -4.71
C ASP A 209 -20.41 12.79 -3.62
N ASP A 210 -21.57 12.80 -2.98
CA ASP A 210 -21.90 13.80 -1.95
C ASP A 210 -21.54 13.37 -0.52
N GLU A 211 -21.11 12.13 -0.33
CA GLU A 211 -20.65 11.66 0.97
C GLU A 211 -19.31 12.32 1.33
N MET A 212 -19.14 12.70 2.59
CA MET A 212 -17.94 13.40 3.06
C MET A 212 -17.52 12.93 4.44
N ILE A 213 -16.19 12.77 4.64
CA ILE A 213 -15.58 12.58 5.96
C ILE A 213 -14.34 13.48 6.06
N GLY A 214 -14.42 14.51 6.90
CA GLY A 214 -13.37 15.53 6.96
C GLY A 214 -13.14 16.17 5.57
N PRO A 215 -11.91 16.19 5.07
CA PRO A 215 -11.60 16.72 3.75
C PRO A 215 -11.86 15.73 2.59
N LEU A 216 -12.18 14.47 2.91
CA LEU A 216 -12.40 13.43 1.91
C LEU A 216 -13.84 13.51 1.40
N LYS A 217 -14.02 13.53 0.08
CA LYS A 217 -15.33 13.60 -0.58
C LYS A 217 -15.46 12.50 -1.64
N GLY A 218 -16.65 11.90 -1.73
CA GLY A 218 -17.08 10.97 -2.77
C GLY A 218 -16.33 9.63 -2.78
N LEU A 219 -16.73 8.73 -3.64
CA LEU A 219 -16.07 7.46 -3.91
C LEU A 219 -15.06 7.63 -5.05
N ALA A 220 -13.77 7.34 -4.81
CA ALA A 220 -12.83 7.25 -5.91
C ALA A 220 -12.95 5.86 -6.56
N PHE A 221 -13.45 5.80 -7.79
CA PHE A 221 -13.65 4.58 -8.56
C PHE A 221 -12.81 4.58 -9.83
N ASN A 222 -12.20 3.46 -10.19
CA ASN A 222 -11.34 3.34 -11.36
C ASN A 222 -11.53 2.00 -12.08
N LEU A 223 -11.73 2.04 -13.39
CA LEU A 223 -11.63 0.90 -14.29
C LEU A 223 -10.18 0.84 -14.78
N GLY A 224 -9.36 -0.06 -14.22
CA GLY A 224 -7.92 -0.03 -14.41
C GLY A 224 -7.42 -0.78 -15.64
N LEU A 225 -8.07 -1.90 -16.00
CA LEU A 225 -7.67 -2.73 -17.14
C LEU A 225 -8.91 -3.41 -17.74
N ILE A 226 -9.03 -3.38 -19.08
CA ILE A 226 -10.06 -4.10 -19.82
C ILE A 226 -9.37 -5.00 -20.84
N GLU A 227 -9.80 -6.27 -20.88
CA GLU A 227 -9.31 -7.26 -21.82
C GLU A 227 -10.49 -8.02 -22.42
N GLY A 228 -10.41 -8.42 -23.70
CA GLY A 228 -11.43 -9.23 -24.33
C GLY A 228 -11.37 -9.30 -25.85
N GLY A 229 -11.98 -10.36 -26.40
CA GLY A 229 -12.06 -10.58 -27.83
C GLY A 229 -10.74 -10.93 -28.51
N VAL A 230 -10.81 -11.25 -29.81
CA VAL A 230 -9.64 -11.70 -30.60
C VAL A 230 -9.47 -10.89 -31.88
N LYS A 231 -10.57 -10.65 -32.59
CA LYS A 231 -10.61 -9.93 -33.88
C LYS A 231 -11.94 -9.20 -34.07
N PRO A 232 -12.00 -8.10 -34.85
CA PRO A 232 -13.20 -7.28 -34.99
C PRO A 232 -14.36 -8.02 -35.72
N ASN A 233 -14.11 -9.09 -36.45
CA ASN A 233 -15.11 -9.88 -37.14
C ASN A 233 -15.52 -11.15 -36.39
N ILE A 234 -15.15 -11.30 -35.13
CA ILE A 234 -15.48 -12.43 -34.25
C ILE A 234 -16.26 -11.89 -33.04
N ILE A 235 -17.38 -12.52 -32.69
CA ILE A 235 -18.13 -12.28 -31.46
C ILE A 235 -17.21 -12.73 -30.29
N ALA A 236 -16.94 -11.84 -29.33
CA ALA A 236 -16.10 -12.16 -28.19
C ALA A 236 -16.79 -13.16 -27.27
N ASP A 237 -16.11 -14.28 -26.99
CA ASP A 237 -16.57 -15.31 -26.05
C ASP A 237 -16.16 -15.03 -24.60
N SER A 238 -15.23 -14.13 -24.41
CA SER A 238 -14.77 -13.73 -23.08
C SER A 238 -14.35 -12.25 -23.04
N ALA A 239 -14.60 -11.62 -21.91
CA ALA A 239 -14.09 -10.29 -21.58
C ALA A 239 -13.94 -10.15 -20.07
N SER A 240 -13.01 -9.29 -19.63
CA SER A 240 -12.80 -9.00 -18.22
C SER A 240 -12.43 -7.54 -17.97
N VAL A 241 -12.79 -7.04 -16.81
CA VAL A 241 -12.35 -5.75 -16.30
C VAL A 241 -11.79 -5.90 -14.91
N LYS A 242 -10.59 -5.32 -14.68
CA LYS A 242 -10.04 -5.11 -13.34
C LYS A 242 -10.36 -3.69 -12.92
N PHE A 243 -10.95 -3.57 -11.77
CA PHE A 243 -11.37 -2.29 -11.22
C PHE A 243 -10.94 -2.14 -9.76
N GLY A 244 -10.95 -0.93 -9.26
CA GLY A 244 -10.73 -0.64 -7.87
C GLY A 244 -11.49 0.59 -7.44
N PHE A 245 -11.74 0.67 -6.15
CA PHE A 245 -12.30 1.87 -5.55
C PHE A 245 -11.70 2.14 -4.17
N ARG A 246 -11.83 3.38 -3.74
CA ARG A 246 -11.31 3.89 -2.48
C ARG A 246 -12.47 4.39 -1.63
N PRO A 247 -13.05 3.54 -0.76
CA PRO A 247 -14.16 3.95 0.10
C PRO A 247 -13.71 5.00 1.11
N LEU A 248 -14.62 5.83 1.56
CA LEU A 248 -14.41 6.69 2.72
C LEU A 248 -14.36 5.84 4.00
N PRO A 249 -13.68 6.30 5.07
CA PRO A 249 -13.73 5.63 6.37
C PRO A 249 -15.18 5.38 6.81
N GLY A 250 -15.49 4.13 7.14
CA GLY A 250 -16.84 3.73 7.57
C GLY A 250 -17.85 3.46 6.46
N GLN A 251 -17.52 3.70 5.18
CA GLN A 251 -18.37 3.22 4.09
C GLN A 251 -18.31 1.69 3.98
N SER A 252 -19.45 1.04 3.82
CA SER A 252 -19.51 -0.40 3.60
C SER A 252 -19.10 -0.75 2.18
N VAL A 253 -18.08 -1.59 2.06
CA VAL A 253 -17.64 -2.18 0.78
C VAL A 253 -18.76 -2.99 0.14
N GLU A 254 -19.54 -3.71 0.93
CA GLU A 254 -20.68 -4.52 0.49
C GLU A 254 -21.75 -3.64 -0.16
N THR A 255 -22.09 -2.51 0.46
CA THR A 255 -23.08 -1.55 -0.09
C THR A 255 -22.61 -0.98 -1.43
N ILE A 256 -21.33 -0.64 -1.54
CA ILE A 256 -20.74 -0.16 -2.80
C ILE A 256 -20.79 -1.24 -3.87
N LEU A 257 -20.41 -2.47 -3.54
CA LEU A 257 -20.44 -3.61 -4.46
C LEU A 257 -21.86 -3.94 -4.91
N GLU A 258 -22.83 -3.90 -4.01
CA GLU A 258 -24.25 -4.07 -4.33
C GLU A 258 -24.71 -3.00 -5.32
N ALA A 259 -24.41 -1.73 -5.10
CA ALA A 259 -24.76 -0.65 -6.00
C ALA A 259 -24.15 -0.84 -7.40
N ILE A 260 -22.88 -1.21 -7.48
CA ILE A 260 -22.16 -1.45 -8.74
C ILE A 260 -22.72 -2.66 -9.48
N ASN A 261 -23.10 -3.73 -8.77
CA ASN A 261 -23.54 -5.00 -9.36
C ASN A 261 -25.05 -5.07 -9.60
N THR A 262 -25.87 -4.24 -8.95
CA THR A 262 -27.35 -4.24 -9.09
C THR A 262 -27.79 -4.01 -10.55
N GLN A 263 -26.99 -3.33 -11.34
CA GLN A 263 -27.23 -3.04 -12.75
C GLN A 263 -26.65 -4.11 -13.69
N SER A 264 -26.03 -5.17 -13.17
CA SER A 264 -25.51 -6.25 -14.00
C SER A 264 -26.68 -7.05 -14.60
N ILE A 265 -26.89 -6.89 -15.89
CA ILE A 265 -27.91 -7.61 -16.66
C ILE A 265 -27.51 -9.08 -16.89
N ASP A 266 -26.23 -9.38 -16.71
CA ASP A 266 -25.66 -10.70 -16.99
C ASP A 266 -25.52 -11.56 -15.73
N LYS A 267 -26.42 -12.54 -15.60
CA LYS A 267 -26.42 -13.53 -14.52
C LYS A 267 -25.24 -14.52 -14.57
N GLU A 268 -24.52 -14.57 -15.70
CA GLU A 268 -23.38 -15.45 -15.92
C GLU A 268 -22.04 -14.74 -15.65
N SER A 269 -22.07 -13.45 -15.29
CA SER A 269 -20.86 -12.73 -14.93
C SER A 269 -20.31 -13.24 -13.60
N CYS A 270 -19.00 -13.37 -13.50
CA CYS A 270 -18.30 -13.83 -12.30
C CYS A 270 -17.49 -12.68 -11.72
N PHE A 271 -17.69 -12.44 -10.42
CA PHE A 271 -16.90 -11.48 -9.64
C PHE A 271 -15.85 -12.20 -8.81
N THR A 272 -14.61 -11.74 -8.89
CA THR A 272 -13.51 -12.22 -8.06
C THR A 272 -12.96 -11.06 -7.24
N PRO A 273 -13.11 -11.08 -5.90
CA PRO A 273 -12.50 -10.06 -5.06
C PRO A 273 -10.98 -10.12 -5.15
N GLY A 274 -10.35 -8.94 -5.14
CA GLY A 274 -8.91 -8.77 -5.08
C GLY A 274 -8.46 -8.34 -3.69
N PHE A 275 -7.58 -7.34 -3.64
CA PHE A 275 -7.07 -6.78 -2.40
C PHE A 275 -8.12 -5.90 -1.69
N VAL A 276 -8.21 -6.04 -0.37
CA VAL A 276 -9.07 -5.23 0.51
C VAL A 276 -8.23 -4.76 1.70
N ALA A 277 -8.22 -3.46 1.93
CA ALA A 277 -7.67 -2.86 3.13
C ALA A 277 -8.64 -1.79 3.68
N PRO A 278 -8.72 -1.65 5.00
CA PRO A 278 -9.61 -0.69 5.67
C PRO A 278 -9.25 0.77 5.38
#